data_ebe17044d3db192a3b8894e0da99703b
#
_entry.id   ebe17044d3db192a3b8894e0da99703b
#
_cell.length_a   1.000
_cell.length_b   1.000
_cell.length_c   1.000
_cell.angle_alpha   90.00
_cell.angle_beta   90.00
_cell.angle_gamma   90.00
#
_symmetry.space_group_name_H-M   'P 1'
#
loop_
_entity.id
_entity.type
_entity.pdbx_description
1 polymer ?
#
loop_
_entity_poly.entity_id
_entity_poly.type
_entity_poly.pdbx_seq_one_letter_code
_entity_poly.pdbx_strand_id
1 'polypeptide(L)'
;MLSLPSGFRPSSVGEGDTARLTAAKVLGVAGAVAYNWWVVVPFVPGLMPSVNGFFSDLEATGRPHAALMSDADMCAGVLLVAALLLRGSTARSGVRREWKWMVAFALAGAIGGRYPYACAEGLSAACRQMEWHLQLPLHHYVHVVSGIAEFAFLTTAALIARRRTQHDGTVEGRVYDMVVKVLFIGYPLLGLVYITDRLGTLVEPIFFVAFTAMVLGELFEPISRHAAAPWAQRVMERGGDAGGQGRIGAAVAVDRT
;
A
#
# COMPACT_ATOMS: atom_id res chain seq x y z
N MET A 1 -21.96 34.86 -25.14
CA MET A 1 -21.12 33.79 -25.68
C MET A 1 -19.67 34.15 -25.37
N LEU A 2 -19.08 33.62 -24.33
CA LEU A 2 -17.65 33.79 -24.01
C LEU A 2 -16.90 32.66 -24.68
N SER A 3 -16.10 33.01 -25.69
CA SER A 3 -15.20 32.07 -26.37
C SER A 3 -14.17 31.56 -25.38
N LEU A 4 -14.17 30.27 -25.09
CA LEU A 4 -13.10 29.60 -24.36
C LEU A 4 -11.78 29.78 -25.14
N PRO A 5 -10.66 30.11 -24.47
CA PRO A 5 -9.38 30.24 -25.15
C PRO A 5 -9.02 28.87 -25.77
N SER A 6 -8.90 28.87 -27.10
CA SER A 6 -8.56 27.74 -27.96
C SER A 6 -7.10 27.37 -27.81
N GLY A 7 -6.70 26.78 -26.66
CA GLY A 7 -5.29 26.47 -26.41
C GLY A 7 -5.03 25.37 -25.38
N PHE A 8 -6.05 24.89 -24.71
CA PHE A 8 -5.82 23.78 -23.74
C PHE A 8 -5.80 22.43 -24.47
N ARG A 9 -4.66 22.09 -25.07
CA ARG A 9 -4.40 20.71 -25.45
C ARG A 9 -4.04 19.96 -24.17
N PRO A 10 -4.80 18.93 -23.78
CA PRO A 10 -4.34 18.01 -22.74
C PRO A 10 -2.98 17.48 -23.20
N SER A 11 -1.94 17.64 -22.40
CA SER A 11 -0.63 17.11 -22.68
C SER A 11 -0.79 15.59 -22.84
N SER A 12 -0.59 15.10 -24.07
CA SER A 12 -0.57 13.66 -24.35
C SER A 12 0.49 13.02 -23.45
N VAL A 13 0.12 11.97 -22.75
CA VAL A 13 1.08 11.13 -22.02
C VAL A 13 2.09 10.66 -23.07
N GLY A 14 3.36 10.99 -22.91
CA GLY A 14 4.39 10.63 -23.87
C GLY A 14 4.54 9.09 -23.93
N GLU A 15 4.93 8.56 -25.09
CA GLU A 15 5.14 7.09 -25.26
C GLU A 15 6.08 6.52 -24.18
N GLY A 16 7.10 7.26 -23.78
CA GLY A 16 8.02 6.88 -22.71
C GLY A 16 7.34 6.76 -21.33
N ASP A 17 6.36 7.60 -21.03
CA ASP A 17 5.62 7.53 -19.78
C ASP A 17 4.66 6.31 -19.78
N THR A 18 4.08 5.96 -20.91
CA THR A 18 3.23 4.77 -21.06
C THR A 18 4.04 3.49 -20.83
N ALA A 19 5.22 3.38 -21.44
CA ALA A 19 6.11 2.23 -21.26
C ALA A 19 6.53 2.06 -19.79
N ARG A 20 6.91 3.16 -19.10
CA ARG A 20 7.27 3.15 -17.68
C ARG A 20 6.11 2.71 -16.78
N LEU A 21 4.90 3.20 -17.05
CA LEU A 21 3.71 2.80 -16.29
C LEU A 21 3.38 1.33 -16.49
N THR A 22 3.52 0.82 -17.72
CA THR A 22 3.33 -0.59 -18.01
C THR A 22 4.37 -1.43 -17.28
N ALA A 23 5.65 -1.05 -17.33
CA ALA A 23 6.72 -1.72 -16.59
C ALA A 23 6.46 -1.71 -15.08
N ALA A 24 6.04 -0.57 -14.51
CA ALA A 24 5.67 -0.46 -13.10
C ALA A 24 4.56 -1.45 -12.71
N LYS A 25 3.52 -1.57 -13.53
CA LYS A 25 2.42 -2.53 -13.30
C LYS A 25 2.89 -3.97 -13.37
N VAL A 26 3.68 -4.32 -14.39
CA VAL A 26 4.21 -5.68 -14.56
C VAL A 26 5.08 -6.08 -13.37
N LEU A 27 6.03 -5.21 -12.98
CA LEU A 27 6.90 -5.46 -11.83
C LEU A 27 6.10 -5.52 -10.52
N GLY A 28 5.10 -4.65 -10.37
CA GLY A 28 4.25 -4.64 -9.18
C GLY A 28 3.39 -5.90 -9.05
N VAL A 29 2.83 -6.39 -10.16
CA VAL A 29 2.09 -7.66 -10.17
C VAL A 29 3.03 -8.83 -9.89
N ALA A 30 4.23 -8.86 -10.49
CA ALA A 30 5.22 -9.89 -10.22
C ALA A 30 5.66 -9.88 -8.74
N GLY A 31 5.90 -8.69 -8.17
CA GLY A 31 6.18 -8.53 -6.75
C GLY A 31 5.04 -9.01 -5.85
N ALA A 32 3.80 -8.65 -6.20
CA ALA A 32 2.63 -9.12 -5.46
C ALA A 32 2.45 -10.65 -5.52
N VAL A 33 2.73 -11.27 -6.66
CA VAL A 33 2.72 -12.73 -6.80
C VAL A 33 3.81 -13.36 -5.94
N ALA A 34 5.04 -12.84 -5.99
CA ALA A 34 6.14 -13.34 -5.18
C ALA A 34 5.84 -13.19 -3.66
N TYR A 35 5.26 -12.08 -3.24
CA TYR A 35 4.85 -11.83 -1.85
C TYR A 35 3.79 -12.80 -1.33
N ASN A 36 2.97 -13.37 -2.24
CA ASN A 36 1.90 -14.30 -1.87
C ASN A 36 2.30 -15.77 -2.10
N TRP A 37 3.58 -16.12 -1.95
CA TRP A 37 4.06 -17.50 -2.06
C TRP A 37 3.35 -18.47 -1.10
N TRP A 38 2.88 -17.99 0.03
CA TRP A 38 2.12 -18.76 1.02
C TRP A 38 0.88 -19.46 0.43
N VAL A 39 0.30 -18.94 -0.66
CA VAL A 39 -0.85 -19.53 -1.35
C VAL A 39 -0.56 -20.92 -1.87
N VAL A 40 0.70 -21.23 -2.24
CA VAL A 40 1.08 -22.54 -2.76
C VAL A 40 1.42 -23.54 -1.64
N VAL A 41 1.67 -23.08 -0.42
CA VAL A 41 2.07 -23.92 0.72
C VAL A 41 1.11 -25.09 0.99
N PRO A 42 -0.22 -24.92 0.98
CA PRO A 42 -1.16 -26.01 1.20
C PRO A 42 -1.07 -27.14 0.16
N PHE A 43 -0.50 -26.86 -1.00
CA PHE A 43 -0.38 -27.83 -2.11
C PHE A 43 0.97 -28.55 -2.11
N VAL A 44 1.90 -28.17 -1.22
CA VAL A 44 3.22 -28.81 -1.09
C VAL A 44 3.23 -29.76 0.11
N PRO A 45 3.33 -31.08 -0.11
CA PRO A 45 3.30 -32.04 0.98
C PRO A 45 4.36 -31.77 2.04
N GLY A 46 3.96 -31.78 3.30
CA GLY A 46 4.87 -31.59 4.44
C GLY A 46 5.34 -30.15 4.70
N LEU A 47 4.88 -29.19 3.89
CA LEU A 47 5.25 -27.78 4.03
C LEU A 47 4.28 -26.99 4.91
N MET A 48 3.02 -27.41 4.98
CA MET A 48 1.99 -26.70 5.75
C MET A 48 2.43 -26.49 7.20
N PRO A 49 2.49 -25.24 7.72
CA PRO A 49 2.76 -24.99 9.12
C PRO A 49 1.65 -25.56 10.00
N SER A 50 1.91 -25.77 11.29
CA SER A 50 0.83 -26.05 12.23
C SER A 50 -0.15 -24.88 12.26
N VAL A 51 -1.41 -25.13 12.64
CA VAL A 51 -2.42 -24.06 12.77
C VAL A 51 -1.95 -22.90 13.67
N ASN A 52 -1.05 -23.20 14.59
CA ASN A 52 -0.53 -22.26 15.58
C ASN A 52 0.70 -21.46 15.09
N GLY A 53 1.43 -21.97 14.07
CA GLY A 53 2.58 -21.25 13.50
C GLY A 53 2.14 -20.17 12.52
N PHE A 54 3.10 -19.35 12.12
CA PHE A 54 2.97 -18.36 11.05
C PHE A 54 3.52 -18.91 9.73
N PHE A 55 3.10 -18.37 8.59
CA PHE A 55 3.76 -18.69 7.32
C PHE A 55 5.20 -18.20 7.31
N SER A 56 5.48 -17.06 7.94
CA SER A 56 6.84 -16.54 8.13
C SER A 56 7.75 -17.47 8.92
N ASP A 57 7.22 -18.35 9.78
CA ASP A 57 8.02 -19.42 10.43
C ASP A 57 8.66 -20.40 9.43
N LEU A 58 8.12 -20.51 8.22
CA LEU A 58 8.67 -21.37 7.17
C LEU A 58 9.98 -20.85 6.59
N GLU A 59 10.27 -19.57 6.76
CA GLU A 59 11.54 -18.94 6.37
C GLU A 59 12.67 -19.18 7.38
N ALA A 60 12.37 -19.78 8.54
CA ALA A 60 13.35 -19.99 9.58
C ALA A 60 14.44 -20.96 9.12
N THR A 61 15.68 -20.67 9.51
CA THR A 61 16.87 -21.46 9.21
C THR A 61 16.66 -22.93 9.57
N GLY A 62 16.97 -23.82 8.64
CA GLY A 62 16.80 -25.27 8.82
C GLY A 62 15.41 -25.83 8.49
N ARG A 63 14.45 -24.98 8.13
CA ARG A 63 13.15 -25.44 7.62
C ARG A 63 13.28 -25.89 6.15
N PRO A 64 12.47 -26.85 5.71
CA PRO A 64 12.41 -27.20 4.29
C PRO A 64 12.04 -25.98 3.45
N HIS A 65 12.80 -25.73 2.38
CA HIS A 65 12.60 -24.63 1.45
C HIS A 65 12.69 -23.20 2.04
N ALA A 66 13.20 -23.03 3.26
CA ALA A 66 13.30 -21.71 3.92
C ALA A 66 14.00 -20.66 3.05
N ALA A 67 15.12 -21.03 2.41
CA ALA A 67 15.83 -20.10 1.51
C ALA A 67 14.97 -19.64 0.32
N LEU A 68 14.17 -20.54 -0.26
CA LEU A 68 13.28 -20.19 -1.38
C LEU A 68 12.20 -19.17 -0.94
N MET A 69 11.66 -19.33 0.25
CA MET A 69 10.63 -18.43 0.79
C MET A 69 11.21 -17.06 1.14
N SER A 70 12.33 -17.03 1.86
CA SER A 70 13.08 -15.79 2.11
C SER A 70 13.51 -15.08 0.84
N ASP A 71 13.98 -15.82 -0.18
CA ASP A 71 14.33 -15.26 -1.48
C ASP A 71 13.09 -14.70 -2.21
N ALA A 72 11.93 -15.35 -2.08
CA ALA A 72 10.68 -14.87 -2.65
C ALA A 72 10.26 -13.52 -2.01
N ASP A 73 10.36 -13.38 -0.71
CA ASP A 73 10.05 -12.13 0.01
C ASP A 73 11.05 -11.02 -0.34
N MET A 74 12.34 -11.35 -0.38
CA MET A 74 13.36 -10.41 -0.85
C MET A 74 13.09 -9.94 -2.28
N CYS A 75 12.82 -10.87 -3.20
CA CYS A 75 12.49 -10.56 -4.58
C CYS A 75 11.20 -9.72 -4.68
N ALA A 76 10.17 -10.05 -3.91
CA ALA A 76 8.93 -9.29 -3.84
C ALA A 76 9.22 -7.83 -3.46
N GLY A 77 9.96 -7.61 -2.37
CA GLY A 77 10.33 -6.28 -1.91
C GLY A 77 11.10 -5.49 -2.97
N VAL A 78 12.11 -6.09 -3.62
CA VAL A 78 12.89 -5.45 -4.69
C VAL A 78 12.03 -5.08 -5.89
N LEU A 79 11.16 -5.99 -6.35
CA LEU A 79 10.26 -5.75 -7.48
C LEU A 79 9.26 -4.64 -7.16
N LEU A 80 8.72 -4.62 -5.96
CA LEU A 80 7.79 -3.57 -5.51
C LEU A 80 8.48 -2.21 -5.40
N VAL A 81 9.70 -2.14 -4.88
CA VAL A 81 10.51 -0.90 -4.88
C VAL A 81 10.69 -0.39 -6.31
N ALA A 82 11.13 -1.25 -7.22
CA ALA A 82 11.32 -0.87 -8.63
C ALA A 82 10.01 -0.37 -9.27
N ALA A 83 8.90 -1.09 -9.05
CA ALA A 83 7.58 -0.71 -9.54
C ALA A 83 7.14 0.67 -9.04
N LEU A 84 7.28 0.90 -7.73
CA LEU A 84 6.89 2.16 -7.09
C LEU A 84 7.78 3.32 -7.56
N LEU A 85 9.08 3.12 -7.71
CA LEU A 85 10.01 4.14 -8.22
C LEU A 85 9.69 4.51 -9.67
N LEU A 86 9.45 3.53 -10.55
CA LEU A 86 9.04 3.78 -11.92
C LEU A 86 7.73 4.55 -11.99
N ARG A 87 6.76 4.18 -11.17
CA ARG A 87 5.47 4.89 -11.09
C ARG A 87 5.64 6.31 -10.57
N GLY A 88 6.43 6.53 -9.52
CA GLY A 88 6.68 7.84 -8.93
C GLY A 88 7.37 8.79 -9.91
N SER A 89 8.26 8.29 -10.77
CA SER A 89 8.97 9.10 -11.77
C SER A 89 8.07 9.65 -12.88
N THR A 90 6.90 9.05 -13.12
CA THR A 90 5.92 9.51 -14.12
C THR A 90 4.89 10.50 -13.56
N ALA A 91 4.81 10.66 -12.25
CA ALA A 91 3.90 11.61 -11.60
C ALA A 91 4.45 13.04 -11.68
N ARG A 92 4.10 13.77 -12.75
CA ARG A 92 4.54 15.18 -12.99
C ARG A 92 4.04 16.19 -11.96
N SER A 93 3.11 15.85 -11.10
CA SER A 93 2.52 16.78 -10.14
C SER A 93 2.42 16.15 -8.76
N GLY A 94 3.44 16.39 -7.94
CA GLY A 94 3.44 16.08 -6.52
C GLY A 94 3.40 14.57 -6.22
N VAL A 95 4.54 14.04 -5.77
CA VAL A 95 4.62 12.69 -5.22
C VAL A 95 3.55 12.57 -4.13
N ARG A 96 2.66 11.61 -4.25
CA ARG A 96 1.63 11.35 -3.24
C ARG A 96 2.30 11.11 -1.89
N ARG A 97 1.71 11.60 -0.81
CA ARG A 97 2.30 11.48 0.52
C ARG A 97 2.46 10.02 0.95
N GLU A 98 1.54 9.15 0.53
CA GLU A 98 1.56 7.72 0.82
C GLU A 98 2.69 6.97 0.09
N TRP A 99 3.13 7.44 -1.08
CA TRP A 99 4.11 6.79 -1.91
C TRP A 99 5.43 6.47 -1.18
N LYS A 100 5.96 7.41 -0.40
CA LYS A 100 7.20 7.19 0.36
C LYS A 100 7.06 6.07 1.40
N TRP A 101 5.86 5.94 1.98
CA TRP A 101 5.58 4.89 2.95
C TRP A 101 5.43 3.53 2.27
N MET A 102 4.88 3.49 1.05
CA MET A 102 4.83 2.30 0.23
C MET A 102 6.23 1.82 -0.18
N VAL A 103 7.12 2.76 -0.56
CA VAL A 103 8.53 2.43 -0.84
C VAL A 103 9.24 1.93 0.42
N ALA A 104 9.00 2.56 1.57
CA ALA A 104 9.57 2.13 2.84
C ALA A 104 9.08 0.72 3.24
N PHE A 105 7.78 0.42 3.05
CA PHE A 105 7.21 -0.92 3.21
C PHE A 105 7.95 -1.94 2.35
N ALA A 106 8.07 -1.70 1.04
CA ALA A 106 8.73 -2.62 0.12
C ALA A 106 10.22 -2.82 0.44
N LEU A 107 10.91 -1.78 0.90
CA LEU A 107 12.30 -1.88 1.37
C LEU A 107 12.41 -2.72 2.65
N ALA A 108 11.49 -2.55 3.59
CA ALA A 108 11.46 -3.34 4.82
C ALA A 108 11.25 -4.82 4.49
N GLY A 109 10.33 -5.17 3.56
CA GLY A 109 10.15 -6.54 3.08
C GLY A 109 11.39 -7.13 2.44
N ALA A 110 12.07 -6.36 1.57
CA ALA A 110 13.34 -6.81 0.98
C ALA A 110 14.42 -7.07 2.04
N ILE A 111 14.47 -6.26 3.10
CA ILE A 111 15.41 -6.45 4.22
C ILE A 111 15.00 -7.68 5.02
N GLY A 112 13.72 -7.86 5.34
CA GLY A 112 13.19 -9.04 6.04
C GLY A 112 13.58 -10.32 5.32
N GLY A 113 13.25 -10.43 4.03
CA GLY A 113 13.61 -11.60 3.21
C GLY A 113 15.12 -11.84 3.09
N ARG A 114 15.96 -10.80 3.20
CA ARG A 114 17.42 -10.96 3.18
C ARG A 114 17.99 -11.54 4.48
N TYR A 115 17.32 -11.32 5.60
CA TYR A 115 17.75 -11.74 6.94
C TYR A 115 16.72 -12.71 7.54
N PRO A 116 16.78 -14.02 7.20
CA PRO A 116 15.79 -14.98 7.65
C PRO A 116 15.82 -15.18 9.17
N TYR A 117 14.75 -15.70 9.73
CA TYR A 117 14.69 -16.13 11.12
C TYR A 117 15.77 -17.15 11.46
N ALA A 118 16.39 -17.04 12.64
CA ALA A 118 17.33 -18.04 13.12
C ALA A 118 16.62 -19.35 13.49
N CYS A 119 15.39 -19.27 13.97
CA CYS A 119 14.52 -20.40 14.30
C CYS A 119 13.05 -19.96 14.24
N ALA A 120 12.13 -20.92 14.13
CA ALA A 120 10.70 -20.70 14.09
C ALA A 120 10.12 -20.58 15.50
N GLU A 121 9.79 -19.38 15.95
CA GLU A 121 9.30 -19.14 17.31
C GLU A 121 7.89 -19.72 17.54
N GLY A 122 6.99 -19.60 16.56
CA GLY A 122 5.64 -20.16 16.64
C GLY A 122 5.60 -21.69 16.68
N LEU A 123 6.74 -22.37 16.43
CA LEU A 123 6.84 -23.82 16.42
C LEU A 123 7.76 -24.36 17.52
N SER A 124 8.50 -23.51 18.23
CA SER A 124 9.49 -23.90 19.23
C SER A 124 9.48 -23.00 20.45
N ALA A 125 9.01 -23.50 21.57
CA ALA A 125 9.02 -22.79 22.84
C ALA A 125 10.44 -22.37 23.28
N ALA A 126 11.46 -23.15 22.95
CA ALA A 126 12.85 -22.82 23.22
C ALA A 126 13.32 -21.64 22.38
N CYS A 127 12.97 -21.61 21.09
CA CYS A 127 13.27 -20.48 20.20
C CYS A 127 12.63 -19.20 20.74
N ARG A 128 11.35 -19.23 21.06
CA ARG A 128 10.60 -18.13 21.64
C ARG A 128 11.24 -17.62 22.94
N GLN A 129 11.64 -18.53 23.85
CA GLN A 129 12.33 -18.13 25.07
C GLN A 129 13.64 -17.40 24.78
N MET A 130 14.46 -17.89 23.84
CA MET A 130 15.70 -17.24 23.44
C MET A 130 15.44 -15.87 22.80
N GLU A 131 14.39 -15.72 21.99
CA GLU A 131 14.01 -14.45 21.40
C GLU A 131 13.65 -13.41 22.47
N TRP A 132 12.76 -13.74 23.39
CA TRP A 132 12.35 -12.87 24.49
C TRP A 132 13.51 -12.44 25.42
N HIS A 133 14.56 -13.26 25.50
CA HIS A 133 15.77 -12.96 26.28
C HIS A 133 16.89 -12.34 25.44
N LEU A 134 16.63 -11.98 24.17
CA LEU A 134 17.60 -11.42 23.24
C LEU A 134 18.85 -12.29 23.05
N GLN A 135 18.69 -13.62 23.01
CA GLN A 135 19.77 -14.58 22.91
C GLN A 135 19.96 -15.14 21.49
N LEU A 136 19.15 -14.68 20.53
CA LEU A 136 19.26 -15.10 19.14
C LEU A 136 20.27 -14.23 18.37
N PRO A 137 20.77 -14.69 17.21
CA PRO A 137 21.66 -13.89 16.37
C PRO A 137 21.00 -12.60 15.86
N LEU A 138 21.79 -11.57 15.61
CA LEU A 138 21.32 -10.25 15.18
C LEU A 138 20.40 -10.29 13.94
N HIS A 139 20.69 -11.16 12.97
CA HIS A 139 19.88 -11.26 11.75
C HIS A 139 18.42 -11.64 12.05
N HIS A 140 18.16 -12.42 13.09
CA HIS A 140 16.81 -12.73 13.55
C HIS A 140 16.04 -11.47 13.94
N TYR A 141 16.65 -10.60 14.74
CA TYR A 141 16.02 -9.34 15.16
C TYR A 141 15.89 -8.34 14.03
N VAL A 142 16.80 -8.36 13.05
CA VAL A 142 16.64 -7.56 11.82
C VAL A 142 15.37 -7.98 11.09
N HIS A 143 15.11 -9.29 10.97
CA HIS A 143 13.86 -9.79 10.37
C HIS A 143 12.63 -9.32 11.14
N VAL A 144 12.59 -9.53 12.46
CA VAL A 144 11.48 -9.10 13.33
C VAL A 144 11.20 -7.60 13.19
N VAL A 145 12.24 -6.77 13.29
CA VAL A 145 12.11 -5.31 13.17
C VAL A 145 11.66 -4.90 11.78
N SER A 146 12.13 -5.60 10.73
CA SER A 146 11.68 -5.37 9.35
C SER A 146 10.19 -5.66 9.21
N GLY A 147 9.71 -6.78 9.73
CA GLY A 147 8.29 -7.11 9.73
C GLY A 147 7.44 -6.05 10.45
N ILE A 148 7.84 -5.65 11.66
CA ILE A 148 7.15 -4.56 12.39
C ILE A 148 7.13 -3.27 11.56
N ALA A 149 8.25 -2.93 10.90
CA ALA A 149 8.37 -1.75 10.05
C ALA A 149 7.44 -1.83 8.83
N GLU A 150 7.33 -3.01 8.19
CA GLU A 150 6.37 -3.24 7.09
C GLU A 150 4.95 -2.90 7.53
N PHE A 151 4.50 -3.46 8.65
CA PHE A 151 3.16 -3.19 9.19
C PHE A 151 2.95 -1.69 9.45
N ALA A 152 3.92 -1.02 10.07
CA ALA A 152 3.84 0.40 10.40
C ALA A 152 3.79 1.28 9.13
N PHE A 153 4.65 1.01 8.15
CA PHE A 153 4.73 1.80 6.93
C PHE A 153 3.49 1.62 6.05
N LEU A 154 3.02 0.39 5.89
CA LEU A 154 1.82 0.14 5.10
C LEU A 154 0.57 0.73 5.77
N THR A 155 0.44 0.62 7.08
CA THR A 155 -0.66 1.26 7.82
C THR A 155 -0.66 2.76 7.62
N THR A 156 0.51 3.37 7.72
CA THR A 156 0.65 4.81 7.48
C THR A 156 0.25 5.18 6.06
N ALA A 157 0.69 4.41 5.06
CA ALA A 157 0.30 4.61 3.67
C ALA A 157 -1.22 4.48 3.48
N ALA A 158 -1.84 3.42 4.03
CA ALA A 158 -3.26 3.15 3.94
C ALA A 158 -4.11 4.27 4.57
N LEU A 159 -3.71 4.76 5.75
CA LEU A 159 -4.38 5.88 6.43
C LEU A 159 -4.33 7.16 5.60
N ILE A 160 -3.19 7.47 4.98
CA ILE A 160 -3.04 8.66 4.13
C ILE A 160 -3.89 8.50 2.87
N ALA A 161 -3.83 7.35 2.19
CA ALA A 161 -4.61 7.06 1.00
C ALA A 161 -6.12 7.12 1.29
N ARG A 162 -6.58 6.51 2.39
CA ARG A 162 -7.96 6.58 2.84
C ARG A 162 -8.43 8.02 3.04
N ARG A 163 -7.65 8.85 3.77
CA ARG A 163 -7.99 10.27 3.99
C ARG A 163 -8.10 11.05 2.69
N ARG A 164 -7.28 10.73 1.71
CA ARG A 164 -7.30 11.36 0.39
C ARG A 164 -8.55 11.00 -0.42
N THR A 165 -9.02 9.76 -0.31
CA THR A 165 -10.10 9.19 -1.16
C THR A 165 -11.45 9.08 -0.46
N GLN A 166 -11.55 9.44 0.82
CA GLN A 166 -12.76 9.21 1.63
C GLN A 166 -14.03 9.89 1.09
N HIS A 167 -13.88 10.94 0.27
CA HIS A 167 -15.01 11.68 -0.32
C HIS A 167 -15.27 11.35 -1.79
N ASP A 168 -14.45 10.51 -2.40
CA ASP A 168 -14.48 10.33 -3.86
C ASP A 168 -15.48 9.26 -4.32
N GLY A 169 -16.02 8.43 -3.41
CA GLY A 169 -16.96 7.33 -3.72
C GLY A 169 -16.39 6.28 -4.69
N THR A 170 -15.07 6.30 -4.94
CA THR A 170 -14.38 5.45 -5.91
C THR A 170 -14.18 4.03 -5.39
N VAL A 171 -13.88 3.10 -6.29
CA VAL A 171 -13.53 1.72 -5.91
C VAL A 171 -12.28 1.71 -5.07
N GLU A 172 -11.27 2.49 -5.46
CA GLU A 172 -10.00 2.61 -4.74
C GLU A 172 -10.21 3.13 -3.32
N GLY A 173 -11.07 4.15 -3.15
CA GLY A 173 -11.42 4.68 -1.83
C GLY A 173 -12.06 3.63 -0.92
N ARG A 174 -12.92 2.76 -1.48
CA ARG A 174 -13.49 1.63 -0.74
C ARG A 174 -12.44 0.58 -0.36
N VAL A 175 -11.50 0.29 -1.27
CA VAL A 175 -10.39 -0.63 -0.99
C VAL A 175 -9.54 -0.10 0.17
N TYR A 176 -9.12 1.16 0.14
CA TYR A 176 -8.32 1.75 1.21
C TYR A 176 -9.07 1.80 2.55
N ASP A 177 -10.37 2.10 2.53
CA ASP A 177 -11.20 2.05 3.73
C ASP A 177 -11.29 0.63 4.31
N MET A 178 -11.49 -0.37 3.45
CA MET A 178 -11.50 -1.77 3.85
C MET A 178 -10.16 -2.21 4.42
N VAL A 179 -9.05 -1.89 3.75
CA VAL A 179 -7.70 -2.21 4.24
C VAL A 179 -7.46 -1.62 5.62
N VAL A 180 -7.78 -0.34 5.83
CA VAL A 180 -7.63 0.30 7.15
C VAL A 180 -8.46 -0.41 8.22
N LYS A 181 -9.72 -0.77 7.92
CA LYS A 181 -10.57 -1.51 8.87
C LYS A 181 -9.98 -2.88 9.21
N VAL A 182 -9.50 -3.61 8.21
CA VAL A 182 -8.84 -4.91 8.40
C VAL A 182 -7.62 -4.77 9.29
N LEU A 183 -6.77 -3.77 9.06
CA LEU A 183 -5.58 -3.54 9.87
C LEU A 183 -5.94 -3.19 11.32
N PHE A 184 -6.89 -2.28 11.54
CA PHE A 184 -7.30 -1.86 12.89
C PHE A 184 -7.92 -3.00 13.71
N ILE A 185 -8.69 -3.88 13.08
CA ILE A 185 -9.27 -5.06 13.75
C ILE A 185 -8.19 -6.16 13.87
N GLY A 186 -7.38 -6.30 12.84
CA GLY A 186 -6.38 -7.36 12.74
C GLY A 186 -5.21 -7.22 13.71
N TYR A 187 -4.72 -6.00 13.98
CA TYR A 187 -3.57 -5.84 14.87
C TYR A 187 -3.78 -6.35 16.30
N PRO A 188 -4.88 -6.03 16.99
CA PRO A 188 -5.14 -6.65 18.28
C PRO A 188 -5.24 -8.17 18.20
N LEU A 189 -5.83 -8.70 17.12
CA LEU A 189 -5.93 -10.12 16.87
C LEU A 189 -4.55 -10.74 16.63
N LEU A 190 -3.71 -10.13 15.80
CA LEU A 190 -2.34 -10.58 15.55
C LEU A 190 -1.51 -10.58 16.83
N GLY A 191 -1.62 -9.53 17.65
CA GLY A 191 -0.97 -9.46 18.95
C GLY A 191 -1.42 -10.59 19.89
N LEU A 192 -2.73 -10.89 19.92
CA LEU A 192 -3.26 -11.99 20.70
C LEU A 192 -2.74 -13.34 20.20
N VAL A 193 -2.73 -13.55 18.89
CA VAL A 193 -2.20 -14.74 18.22
C VAL A 193 -0.72 -14.91 18.57
N TYR A 194 0.08 -13.87 18.48
CA TYR A 194 1.50 -13.87 18.81
C TYR A 194 1.75 -14.22 20.29
N ILE A 195 0.98 -13.65 21.23
CA ILE A 195 1.12 -13.91 22.66
C ILE A 195 0.67 -15.34 23.04
N THR A 196 -0.40 -15.82 22.39
CA THR A 196 -1.01 -17.12 22.76
C THR A 196 -0.46 -18.31 21.97
N ASP A 197 0.32 -18.08 20.92
CA ASP A 197 0.81 -19.11 19.99
C ASP A 197 -0.31 -19.91 19.32
N ARG A 198 -1.39 -19.25 18.93
CA ARG A 198 -2.56 -19.93 18.35
C ARG A 198 -3.07 -19.22 17.11
N LEU A 199 -3.46 -20.02 16.12
CA LEU A 199 -4.16 -19.56 14.93
C LEU A 199 -3.35 -18.63 14.00
N GLY A 200 -2.01 -18.59 14.10
CA GLY A 200 -1.17 -17.74 13.26
C GLY A 200 -1.40 -17.96 11.77
N THR A 201 -1.44 -19.23 11.34
CA THR A 201 -1.71 -19.64 9.96
C THR A 201 -3.04 -19.15 9.40
N LEU A 202 -4.02 -18.87 10.25
CA LEU A 202 -5.34 -18.36 9.82
C LEU A 202 -5.38 -16.83 9.79
N VAL A 203 -4.62 -16.16 10.64
CA VAL A 203 -4.67 -14.70 10.81
C VAL A 203 -3.69 -14.00 9.88
N GLU A 204 -2.48 -14.51 9.72
CA GLU A 204 -1.43 -13.89 8.90
C GLU A 204 -1.86 -13.67 7.43
N PRO A 205 -2.54 -14.61 6.73
CA PRO A 205 -3.00 -14.40 5.36
C PRO A 205 -3.92 -13.19 5.15
N ILE A 206 -4.67 -12.81 6.19
CA ILE A 206 -5.57 -11.64 6.13
C ILE A 206 -4.74 -10.37 5.87
N PHE A 207 -3.57 -10.28 6.48
CA PHE A 207 -2.65 -9.16 6.29
C PHE A 207 -2.00 -9.21 4.90
N PHE A 208 -1.56 -10.37 4.43
CA PHE A 208 -1.01 -10.50 3.07
C PHE A 208 -2.00 -10.05 2.01
N VAL A 209 -3.28 -10.44 2.14
CA VAL A 209 -4.35 -9.99 1.23
C VAL A 209 -4.56 -8.48 1.34
N ALA A 210 -4.61 -7.92 2.56
CA ALA A 210 -4.77 -6.49 2.76
C ALA A 210 -3.58 -5.69 2.17
N PHE A 211 -2.36 -6.18 2.34
CA PHE A 211 -1.13 -5.59 1.81
C PHE A 211 -1.13 -5.64 0.29
N THR A 212 -1.47 -6.78 -0.30
CA THR A 212 -1.59 -6.93 -1.74
C THR A 212 -2.64 -5.99 -2.33
N ALA A 213 -3.80 -5.88 -1.69
CA ALA A 213 -4.87 -4.96 -2.11
C ALA A 213 -4.41 -3.50 -2.09
N MET A 214 -3.66 -3.09 -1.06
CA MET A 214 -3.08 -1.75 -0.96
C MET A 214 -2.07 -1.47 -2.07
N VAL A 215 -1.14 -2.40 -2.31
CA VAL A 215 -0.11 -2.29 -3.35
C VAL A 215 -0.74 -2.19 -4.74
N LEU A 216 -1.67 -3.09 -5.06
CA LEU A 216 -2.36 -3.07 -6.34
C LEU A 216 -3.23 -1.82 -6.49
N GLY A 217 -3.91 -1.39 -5.44
CA GLY A 217 -4.66 -0.14 -5.42
C GLY A 217 -3.78 1.04 -5.82
N GLU A 218 -2.59 1.17 -5.22
CA GLU A 218 -1.64 2.23 -5.54
C GLU A 218 -1.12 2.14 -6.99
N LEU A 219 -0.79 0.93 -7.46
CA LEU A 219 -0.23 0.73 -8.79
C LEU A 219 -1.23 0.95 -9.94
N PHE A 220 -2.50 0.64 -9.72
CA PHE A 220 -3.53 0.72 -10.75
C PHE A 220 -4.41 1.98 -10.67
N GLU A 221 -4.30 2.78 -9.60
CA GLU A 221 -5.05 4.02 -9.49
C GLU A 221 -4.71 4.98 -10.65
N PRO A 222 -5.72 5.55 -11.38
CA PRO A 222 -5.48 6.45 -12.49
C PRO A 222 -4.72 7.72 -12.09
N ILE A 223 -3.67 8.09 -12.84
CA ILE A 223 -2.87 9.30 -12.58
C ILE A 223 -3.68 10.57 -12.86
N SER A 224 -4.63 10.53 -13.80
CA SER A 224 -5.42 11.67 -14.27
C SER A 224 -6.34 12.31 -13.21
N ARG A 225 -6.70 11.56 -12.16
CA ARG A 225 -7.60 12.07 -11.11
C ARG A 225 -6.96 13.16 -10.22
N HIS A 226 -5.66 13.34 -10.30
CA HIS A 226 -4.92 14.31 -9.46
C HIS A 226 -4.55 15.59 -10.22
N ALA A 227 -4.79 15.62 -11.53
CA ALA A 227 -4.49 16.80 -12.36
C ALA A 227 -5.59 17.88 -12.30
N ALA A 228 -6.77 17.57 -11.76
CA ALA A 228 -7.78 18.59 -11.45
C ALA A 228 -7.32 19.35 -10.19
N ALA A 229 -6.40 20.29 -10.42
CA ALA A 229 -5.82 21.06 -9.33
C ALA A 229 -6.90 21.81 -8.55
N PRO A 230 -6.79 21.96 -7.22
CA PRO A 230 -7.73 22.71 -6.38
C PRO A 230 -7.94 24.16 -6.81
N TRP A 231 -7.07 24.71 -7.66
CA TRP A 231 -7.22 26.03 -8.25
C TRP A 231 -8.30 26.07 -9.34
N ALA A 232 -8.49 25.00 -10.11
CA ALA A 232 -9.50 24.94 -11.18
C ALA A 232 -10.92 24.93 -10.58
N GLN A 233 -11.13 24.21 -9.47
CA GLN A 233 -12.38 24.28 -8.71
C GLN A 233 -12.60 25.68 -8.14
N ARG A 234 -11.59 26.30 -7.54
CA ARG A 234 -11.69 27.69 -7.01
C ARG A 234 -11.94 28.73 -8.09
N VAL A 235 -11.47 28.51 -9.30
CA VAL A 235 -11.77 29.43 -10.44
C VAL A 235 -13.22 29.27 -10.90
N MET A 236 -13.75 28.05 -10.94
CA MET A 236 -15.17 27.81 -11.27
C MET A 236 -16.11 28.34 -10.18
N GLU A 237 -15.78 28.15 -8.91
CA GLU A 237 -16.56 28.72 -7.79
C GLU A 237 -16.56 30.25 -7.80
N ARG A 238 -15.42 30.92 -8.03
CA ARG A 238 -15.34 32.37 -8.15
C ARG A 238 -15.99 32.94 -9.42
N GLY A 239 -15.99 32.16 -10.50
CA GLY A 239 -16.65 32.58 -11.76
C GLY A 239 -18.19 32.50 -11.67
N GLY A 240 -18.73 31.62 -10.83
CA GLY A 240 -20.15 31.49 -10.54
C GLY A 240 -20.72 32.68 -9.76
N ASP A 241 -19.98 33.21 -8.79
CA ASP A 241 -20.41 34.33 -7.95
C ASP A 241 -20.37 35.70 -8.66
N ALA A 242 -19.51 35.85 -9.66
CA ALA A 242 -19.41 37.11 -10.41
C ALA A 242 -20.57 37.32 -11.39
N GLY A 243 -21.32 36.28 -11.73
CA GLY A 243 -22.51 36.37 -12.62
C GLY A 243 -23.81 36.75 -11.92
N GLY A 244 -23.85 36.72 -10.57
CA GLY A 244 -25.08 36.94 -9.80
C GLY A 244 -25.34 38.35 -9.30
N GLN A 245 -24.37 39.25 -9.31
CA GLN A 245 -24.52 40.61 -8.74
C GLN A 245 -24.78 41.75 -9.74
N GLY A 246 -25.00 41.42 -11.02
CA GLY A 246 -25.18 42.43 -12.08
C GLY A 246 -26.61 42.78 -12.44
N ARG A 247 -27.65 42.45 -11.68
CA ARG A 247 -29.04 42.73 -12.05
C ARG A 247 -29.95 43.04 -10.86
N ILE A 248 -29.66 44.08 -10.09
CA ILE A 248 -30.70 44.80 -9.29
C ILE A 248 -30.24 46.26 -9.21
N GLY A 249 -30.79 47.13 -10.01
CA GLY A 249 -30.52 48.54 -9.90
C GLY A 249 -31.03 49.39 -11.06
N ALA A 250 -32.25 49.13 -11.54
CA ALA A 250 -32.98 50.11 -12.36
C ALA A 250 -34.47 50.07 -11.98
N ALA A 251 -34.81 50.63 -10.83
CA ALA A 251 -36.19 50.96 -10.48
C ALA A 251 -36.38 52.48 -10.60
N VAL A 252 -36.93 52.84 -11.69
CA VAL A 252 -37.77 53.98 -12.09
C VAL A 252 -38.23 54.80 -10.91
N ALA A 253 -37.78 56.10 -10.87
CA ALA A 253 -38.43 57.20 -10.20
C ALA A 253 -39.61 57.65 -11.05
N VAL A 254 -40.84 57.37 -10.63
CA VAL A 254 -42.05 57.97 -11.13
C VAL A 254 -42.40 59.10 -10.18
N ASP A 255 -42.20 60.31 -10.73
CA ASP A 255 -42.68 61.55 -10.21
C ASP A 255 -44.23 61.57 -10.12
N ARG A 256 -44.78 62.03 -9.01
CA ARG A 256 -46.18 62.50 -8.89
C ARG A 256 -46.21 63.79 -8.16
N THR A 257 -46.52 64.81 -8.99
CA THR A 257 -47.17 66.08 -8.59
C THR A 257 -48.39 65.86 -7.74
#